data_d7df478af80dc84d75d3d459853a4524
#
_entry.id   d7df478af80dc84d75d3d459853a4524
#
_cell.length_a   1.000
_cell.length_b   1.000
_cell.length_c   1.000
_cell.angle_alpha   90.00
_cell.angle_beta   90.00
_cell.angle_gamma   90.00
#
_symmetry.space_group_name_H-M   'P 1'
#
loop_
_entity.id
_entity.type
_entity.pdbx_description
1 polymer ?
#
loop_
_entity_poly.entity_id
_entity_poly.type
_entity_poly.pdbx_seq_one_letter_code
_entity_poly.pdbx_strand_id
1 'polypeptide(L)'
;MRVTDELVLFWGANDVYSNFYYFPFVHQGIRFIWSEQAVMYRKAKLFGADAIASKILKANSPKECKVLGRSRQIPFDEEVWVKNRERIYKEVLREKFSYARTENAILSTGDRLFAEASPFDKIWGIGLAEDHPDAENPDKWRGLNLLGKVLTEIREEIKSGRGGNGLG
;
A
#
# COMPACT_ATOMS: atom_id res chain seq x y z
N MET A 1 -1.91 6.61 -14.14
CA MET A 1 -3.15 6.51 -13.37
C MET A 1 -4.34 6.81 -14.27
N ARG A 2 -5.36 6.02 -14.20
CA ARG A 2 -6.61 6.24 -14.94
C ARG A 2 -7.78 6.33 -13.94
N VAL A 3 -8.55 7.41 -14.04
CA VAL A 3 -9.69 7.65 -13.17
C VAL A 3 -10.96 7.58 -14.00
N THR A 4 -11.90 6.75 -13.59
CA THR A 4 -13.25 6.66 -14.16
C THR A 4 -14.28 7.20 -13.16
N ASP A 5 -15.54 7.16 -13.48
CA ASP A 5 -16.59 7.55 -12.52
C ASP A 5 -16.61 6.64 -11.28
N GLU A 6 -16.18 5.38 -11.41
CA GLU A 6 -16.27 4.37 -10.35
C GLU A 6 -14.92 3.91 -9.81
N LEU A 7 -13.82 4.11 -10.55
CA LEU A 7 -12.52 3.51 -10.24
C LEU A 7 -11.37 4.52 -10.25
N VAL A 8 -10.39 4.27 -9.41
CA VAL A 8 -9.05 4.84 -9.49
C VAL A 8 -8.09 3.68 -9.76
N LEU A 9 -7.65 3.58 -11.01
CA LEU A 9 -6.68 2.57 -11.45
C LEU A 9 -5.29 3.19 -11.36
N PHE A 10 -4.42 2.63 -10.53
CA PHE A 10 -3.10 3.17 -10.30
C PHE A 10 -2.04 2.07 -10.31
N TRP A 11 -0.83 2.41 -10.71
CA TRP A 11 0.32 1.53 -10.65
C TRP A 11 1.61 2.31 -10.93
N GLY A 12 2.68 1.95 -10.19
CA GLY A 12 4.01 2.49 -10.45
C GLY A 12 4.39 3.70 -9.60
N ALA A 13 5.64 4.10 -9.74
CA ALA A 13 6.28 5.08 -8.86
C ALA A 13 5.73 6.51 -8.95
N ASN A 14 4.98 6.82 -10.00
CA ASN A 14 4.43 8.16 -10.20
C ASN A 14 3.06 8.38 -9.54
N ASP A 15 2.43 7.31 -9.09
CA ASP A 15 1.08 7.36 -8.51
C ASP A 15 1.13 7.36 -6.99
N VAL A 16 0.55 8.38 -6.37
CA VAL A 16 0.60 8.59 -4.91
C VAL A 16 0.07 7.42 -4.09
N TYR A 17 -0.87 6.65 -4.65
CA TYR A 17 -1.47 5.48 -3.98
C TYR A 17 -0.57 4.25 -4.02
N SER A 18 0.43 4.25 -4.90
CA SER A 18 1.38 3.15 -5.03
C SER A 18 2.35 3.12 -3.86
N ASN A 19 2.73 1.91 -3.43
CA ASN A 19 3.77 1.72 -2.42
C ASN A 19 5.17 2.07 -2.95
N PHE A 20 5.33 2.26 -4.26
CA PHE A 20 6.58 2.68 -4.90
C PHE A 20 6.73 4.20 -5.04
N TYR A 21 5.69 4.96 -4.67
CA TYR A 21 5.72 6.42 -4.73
C TYR A 21 6.68 6.99 -3.69
N TYR A 22 7.54 7.91 -4.12
CA TYR A 22 8.48 8.62 -3.24
C TYR A 22 7.71 9.60 -2.37
N PHE A 23 7.61 9.31 -1.10
CA PHE A 23 7.00 10.20 -0.11
C PHE A 23 7.57 9.91 1.27
N PRO A 24 8.49 10.73 1.78
CA PRO A 24 9.03 10.55 3.12
C PRO A 24 7.97 10.72 4.20
N PHE A 25 7.92 9.77 5.13
CA PHE A 25 7.01 9.79 6.27
C PHE A 25 7.63 9.06 7.46
N VAL A 26 7.06 9.27 8.65
CA VAL A 26 7.50 8.61 9.88
C VAL A 26 6.48 7.54 10.28
N HIS A 27 6.98 6.36 10.57
CA HIS A 27 6.18 5.25 11.09
C HIS A 27 6.91 4.57 12.24
N GLN A 28 6.27 4.51 13.41
CA GLN A 28 6.87 3.95 14.63
C GLN A 28 8.25 4.55 14.95
N GLY A 29 8.39 5.86 14.78
CA GLY A 29 9.63 6.58 15.08
C GLY A 29 10.74 6.47 14.03
N ILE A 30 10.51 5.76 12.92
CA ILE A 30 11.48 5.57 11.84
C ILE A 30 11.01 6.33 10.61
N ARG A 31 11.95 7.07 9.98
CA ARG A 31 11.68 7.75 8.71
C ARG A 31 11.85 6.77 7.55
N PHE A 32 10.80 6.61 6.77
CA PHE A 32 10.80 5.83 5.53
C PHE A 32 10.59 6.76 4.33
N ILE A 33 11.04 6.31 3.18
CA ILE A 33 10.96 7.08 1.92
C ILE A 33 9.84 6.53 1.02
N TRP A 34 9.58 5.24 1.12
CA TRP A 34 8.52 4.54 0.39
C TRP A 34 7.70 3.70 1.36
N SER A 35 6.40 3.63 1.14
CA SER A 35 5.57 2.71 1.93
C SER A 35 5.98 1.24 1.74
N GLU A 36 6.47 0.86 0.55
CA GLU A 36 7.06 -0.47 0.33
C GLU A 36 8.22 -0.76 1.30
N GLN A 37 9.08 0.21 1.52
CA GLN A 37 10.19 0.10 2.47
C GLN A 37 9.68 -0.18 3.90
N ALA A 38 8.70 0.58 4.35
CA ALA A 38 8.14 0.41 5.69
C ALA A 38 7.47 -0.96 5.87
N VAL A 39 6.71 -1.40 4.86
CA VAL A 39 6.04 -2.70 4.90
C VAL A 39 7.05 -3.85 4.90
N MET A 40 8.06 -3.80 4.05
CA MET A 40 9.10 -4.85 4.01
C MET A 40 9.95 -4.86 5.27
N TYR A 41 10.23 -3.68 5.84
CA TYR A 41 10.87 -3.57 7.16
C TYR A 41 10.04 -4.27 8.24
N ARG A 42 8.75 -3.98 8.30
CA ARG A 42 7.82 -4.60 9.25
C ARG A 42 7.72 -6.11 9.06
N LYS A 43 7.70 -6.58 7.81
CA LYS A 43 7.74 -8.02 7.50
C LYS A 43 9.00 -8.69 8.03
N ALA A 44 10.17 -8.10 7.77
CA ALA A 44 11.43 -8.63 8.27
C ALA A 44 11.46 -8.67 9.80
N LYS A 45 10.99 -7.63 10.48
CA LYS A 45 10.89 -7.57 11.94
C LYS A 45 9.90 -8.58 12.51
N LEU A 46 8.78 -8.81 11.85
CA LEU A 46 7.78 -9.81 12.26
C LEU A 46 8.40 -11.21 12.38
N PHE A 47 9.31 -11.55 11.48
CA PHE A 47 9.99 -12.85 11.45
C PHE A 47 11.38 -12.83 12.11
N GLY A 48 11.75 -11.77 12.81
CA GLY A 48 13.02 -11.67 13.52
C GLY A 48 14.25 -11.53 12.64
N ALA A 49 14.09 -11.16 11.36
CA ALA A 49 15.19 -11.01 10.41
C ALA A 49 15.81 -9.61 10.49
N ASP A 50 16.45 -9.29 11.63
CA ASP A 50 16.96 -7.95 11.91
C ASP A 50 18.05 -7.48 10.94
N ALA A 51 18.91 -8.39 10.44
CA ALA A 51 19.92 -8.06 9.43
C ALA A 51 19.28 -7.61 8.10
N ILE A 52 18.22 -8.29 7.68
CA ILE A 52 17.45 -7.92 6.48
C ILE A 52 16.73 -6.59 6.70
N ALA A 53 16.11 -6.40 7.87
CA ALA A 53 15.46 -5.14 8.22
C ALA A 53 16.43 -3.95 8.12
N SER A 54 17.66 -4.10 8.62
CA SER A 54 18.70 -3.08 8.52
C SER A 54 19.09 -2.77 7.08
N LYS A 55 19.17 -3.80 6.22
CA LYS A 55 19.45 -3.61 4.78
C LYS A 55 18.30 -2.85 4.08
N ILE A 56 17.07 -3.14 4.45
CA ILE A 56 15.89 -2.44 3.90
C ILE A 56 15.94 -0.95 4.21
N LEU A 57 16.35 -0.57 5.42
CA LEU A 57 16.50 0.85 5.78
C LEU A 57 17.56 1.58 4.93
N LYS A 58 18.53 0.86 4.39
CA LYS A 58 19.62 1.41 3.57
C LYS A 58 19.37 1.25 2.06
N ALA A 59 18.23 0.69 1.67
CA ALA A 59 17.93 0.44 0.27
C ALA A 59 17.79 1.75 -0.53
N ASN A 60 18.16 1.69 -1.79
CA ASN A 60 18.19 2.85 -2.70
C ASN A 60 16.97 2.95 -3.61
N SER A 61 16.08 1.96 -3.56
CA SER A 61 14.87 1.95 -4.37
C SER A 61 13.78 1.10 -3.73
N PRO A 62 12.50 1.34 -4.05
CA PRO A 62 11.42 0.48 -3.54
C PRO A 62 11.50 -0.94 -4.11
N LYS A 63 12.03 -1.10 -5.32
CA LYS A 63 12.28 -2.42 -5.91
C LYS A 63 13.28 -3.23 -5.10
N GLU A 64 14.38 -2.59 -4.65
CA GLU A 64 15.35 -3.23 -3.76
C GLU A 64 14.71 -3.65 -2.44
N CYS A 65 13.86 -2.81 -1.85
CA CYS A 65 13.11 -3.15 -0.65
C CYS A 65 12.24 -4.40 -0.86
N LYS A 66 11.56 -4.47 -2.00
CA LYS A 66 10.74 -5.62 -2.36
C LYS A 66 11.55 -6.91 -2.50
N VAL A 67 12.71 -6.84 -3.14
CA VAL A 67 13.63 -7.97 -3.29
C VAL A 67 14.14 -8.45 -1.93
N LEU A 68 14.57 -7.52 -1.06
CA LEU A 68 15.01 -7.84 0.29
C LEU A 68 13.90 -8.48 1.14
N GLY A 69 12.67 -7.99 1.01
CA GLY A 69 11.51 -8.53 1.69
C GLY A 69 11.11 -9.96 1.25
N ARG A 70 11.67 -10.43 0.14
CA ARG A 70 11.51 -11.80 -0.38
C ARG A 70 12.76 -12.66 -0.17
N SER A 71 13.74 -12.17 0.59
CA SER A 71 14.98 -12.91 0.87
C SER A 71 14.68 -14.23 1.57
N ARG A 72 15.41 -15.27 1.15
CA ARG A 72 15.37 -16.60 1.82
C ARG A 72 15.99 -16.57 3.22
N GLN A 73 16.68 -15.49 3.59
CA GLN A 73 17.22 -15.30 4.94
C GLN A 73 16.14 -14.89 5.94
N ILE A 74 14.94 -14.52 5.48
CA ILE A 74 13.79 -14.32 6.36
C ILE A 74 13.19 -15.70 6.67
N PRO A 75 13.05 -16.09 7.95
CA PRO A 75 12.38 -17.33 8.33
C PRO A 75 10.87 -17.18 8.16
N PHE A 76 10.44 -17.14 6.91
CA PHE A 76 9.09 -16.81 6.49
C PHE A 76 8.10 -17.95 6.77
N ASP A 77 6.97 -17.60 7.37
CA ASP A 77 5.82 -18.45 7.57
C ASP A 77 4.61 -17.80 6.91
N GLU A 78 4.08 -18.43 5.88
CA GLU A 78 2.98 -17.87 5.09
C GLU A 78 1.70 -17.68 5.91
N GLU A 79 1.39 -18.63 6.79
CA GLU A 79 0.19 -18.54 7.64
C GLU A 79 0.27 -17.33 8.58
N VAL A 80 1.42 -17.10 9.20
CA VAL A 80 1.66 -15.94 10.06
C VAL A 80 1.57 -14.65 9.23
N TRP A 81 2.17 -14.63 8.04
CA TRP A 81 2.14 -13.45 7.18
C TRP A 81 0.71 -13.11 6.75
N VAL A 82 -0.06 -14.08 6.30
CA VAL A 82 -1.47 -13.86 5.89
C VAL A 82 -2.30 -13.28 7.03
N LYS A 83 -2.08 -13.71 8.27
CA LYS A 83 -2.79 -13.19 9.45
C LYS A 83 -2.41 -11.75 9.79
N ASN A 84 -1.24 -11.27 9.38
CA ASN A 84 -0.70 -9.97 9.80
C ASN A 84 -0.59 -8.95 8.68
N ARG A 85 -0.54 -9.37 7.41
CA ARG A 85 -0.20 -8.51 6.27
C ARG A 85 -1.12 -7.32 6.10
N GLU A 86 -2.44 -7.49 6.16
CA GLU A 86 -3.38 -6.38 5.96
C GLU A 86 -3.27 -5.35 7.09
N ARG A 87 -3.13 -5.82 8.34
CA ARG A 87 -2.92 -4.94 9.49
C ARG A 87 -1.65 -4.11 9.35
N ILE A 88 -0.55 -4.74 8.97
CA ILE A 88 0.75 -4.06 8.79
C ILE A 88 0.64 -3.00 7.68
N TYR A 89 0.10 -3.36 6.51
CA TYR A 89 -0.10 -2.41 5.42
C TYR A 89 -0.98 -1.23 5.85
N LYS A 90 -2.06 -1.51 6.55
CA LYS A 90 -2.98 -0.48 7.02
C LYS A 90 -2.33 0.48 8.02
N GLU A 91 -1.58 -0.03 8.98
CA GLU A 91 -0.85 0.78 9.95
C GLU A 91 0.19 1.69 9.27
N VAL A 92 0.95 1.16 8.31
CA VAL A 92 1.93 1.94 7.54
C VAL A 92 1.24 3.01 6.69
N LEU A 93 0.19 2.64 5.97
CA LEU A 93 -0.49 3.57 5.06
C LEU A 93 -1.31 4.64 5.79
N ARG A 94 -1.82 4.37 7.00
CA ARG A 94 -2.40 5.43 7.84
C ARG A 94 -1.41 6.57 8.07
N GLU A 95 -0.16 6.24 8.36
CA GLU A 95 0.89 7.26 8.55
C GLU A 95 1.21 8.00 7.25
N LYS A 96 1.36 7.28 6.14
CA LYS A 96 1.59 7.91 4.84
C LYS A 96 0.47 8.89 4.47
N PHE A 97 -0.77 8.54 4.74
CA PHE A 97 -1.94 9.34 4.38
C PHE A 97 -2.41 10.30 5.49
N SER A 98 -1.61 10.49 6.54
CA SER A 98 -1.87 11.47 7.61
C SER A 98 -1.34 12.87 7.32
N TYR A 99 -0.50 13.03 6.30
CA TYR A 99 0.05 14.32 5.89
C TYR A 99 -0.95 15.06 5.00
N ALA A 100 -1.01 16.39 5.09
CA ALA A 100 -2.01 17.19 4.36
C ALA A 100 -2.07 16.87 2.86
N ARG A 101 -0.91 16.75 2.21
CA ARG A 101 -0.84 16.47 0.78
C ARG A 101 -1.43 15.12 0.40
N THR A 102 -1.06 14.06 1.09
CA THR A 102 -1.51 12.70 0.81
C THR A 102 -2.96 12.47 1.29
N GLU A 103 -3.34 13.07 2.41
CA GLU A 103 -4.72 13.07 2.89
C GLU A 103 -5.67 13.73 1.87
N ASN A 104 -5.28 14.89 1.36
CA ASN A 104 -6.06 15.55 0.31
C ASN A 104 -6.18 14.70 -0.95
N ALA A 105 -5.10 14.01 -1.33
CA ALA A 105 -5.10 13.12 -2.50
C ALA A 105 -6.10 11.97 -2.32
N ILE A 106 -6.06 11.27 -1.18
CA ILE A 106 -6.95 10.13 -0.96
C ILE A 106 -8.42 10.57 -0.83
N LEU A 107 -8.68 11.71 -0.19
CA LEU A 107 -10.03 12.26 -0.07
C LEU A 107 -10.60 12.75 -1.41
N SER A 108 -9.75 13.23 -2.33
CA SER A 108 -10.18 13.69 -3.64
C SER A 108 -10.79 12.60 -4.52
N THR A 109 -10.55 11.34 -4.19
CA THR A 109 -11.10 10.20 -4.93
C THR A 109 -12.59 9.97 -4.68
N GLY A 110 -13.18 10.63 -3.68
CA GLY A 110 -14.62 10.51 -3.37
C GLY A 110 -14.98 9.11 -2.89
N ASP A 111 -15.90 8.46 -3.60
CA ASP A 111 -16.35 7.09 -3.29
C ASP A 111 -15.83 6.06 -4.28
N ARG A 112 -14.89 6.44 -5.17
CA ARG A 112 -14.31 5.52 -6.15
C ARG A 112 -13.60 4.36 -5.49
N LEU A 113 -13.67 3.19 -6.12
CA LEU A 113 -12.93 2.01 -5.70
C LEU A 113 -11.47 2.14 -6.17
N PHE A 114 -10.54 1.90 -5.27
CA PHE A 114 -9.12 1.83 -5.64
C PHE A 114 -8.79 0.48 -6.24
N ALA A 115 -8.03 0.49 -7.32
CA ALA A 115 -7.56 -0.72 -7.99
C ALA A 115 -6.07 -0.59 -8.32
N GLU A 116 -5.22 -1.40 -7.68
CA GLU A 116 -3.82 -1.49 -8.07
C GLU A 116 -3.73 -2.29 -9.38
N ALA A 117 -3.53 -1.58 -10.49
CA ALA A 117 -3.52 -2.15 -11.83
C ALA A 117 -2.15 -2.77 -12.16
N SER A 118 -1.74 -3.74 -11.36
CA SER A 118 -0.54 -4.52 -11.57
C SER A 118 -0.87 -5.80 -12.33
N PRO A 119 -0.26 -6.04 -13.51
CA PRO A 119 -0.43 -7.32 -14.20
C PRO A 119 0.30 -8.48 -13.52
N PHE A 120 1.18 -8.18 -12.56
CA PHE A 120 2.05 -9.16 -11.91
C PHE A 120 1.59 -9.54 -10.50
N ASP A 121 0.98 -8.62 -9.76
CA ASP A 121 0.59 -8.85 -8.37
C ASP A 121 -0.88 -9.23 -8.26
N LYS A 122 -1.13 -10.48 -7.92
CA LYS A 122 -2.49 -11.02 -7.76
C LYS A 122 -2.98 -11.01 -6.32
N ILE A 123 -2.18 -10.55 -5.40
CA ILE A 123 -2.55 -10.41 -3.98
C ILE A 123 -2.93 -8.96 -3.67
N TRP A 124 -2.00 -8.04 -3.87
CA TRP A 124 -2.21 -6.62 -3.57
C TRP A 124 -2.88 -5.87 -4.71
N GLY A 125 -2.70 -6.34 -5.95
CA GLY A 125 -3.29 -5.77 -7.15
C GLY A 125 -4.41 -6.60 -7.73
N ILE A 126 -4.94 -6.12 -8.86
CA ILE A 126 -6.04 -6.78 -9.60
C ILE A 126 -5.54 -7.85 -10.58
N GLY A 127 -4.22 -7.98 -10.78
CA GLY A 127 -3.63 -8.94 -11.71
C GLY A 127 -3.84 -8.59 -13.19
N LEU A 128 -4.20 -7.35 -13.49
CA LEU A 128 -4.42 -6.82 -14.83
C LEU A 128 -3.77 -5.44 -14.96
N ALA A 129 -3.24 -5.14 -16.14
CA ALA A 129 -2.76 -3.80 -16.44
C ALA A 129 -3.93 -2.81 -16.60
N GLU A 130 -3.65 -1.53 -16.41
CA GLU A 130 -4.63 -0.44 -16.50
C GLU A 130 -5.40 -0.41 -17.82
N ASP A 131 -4.74 -0.75 -18.91
CA ASP A 131 -5.30 -0.75 -20.28
C ASP A 131 -5.95 -2.08 -20.69
N HIS A 132 -5.94 -3.08 -19.80
CA HIS A 132 -6.59 -4.35 -20.10
C HIS A 132 -8.11 -4.17 -20.25
N PRO A 133 -8.76 -4.85 -21.22
CA PRO A 133 -10.21 -4.71 -21.44
C PRO A 133 -11.07 -5.00 -20.20
N ASP A 134 -10.61 -5.88 -19.32
CA ASP A 134 -11.35 -6.29 -18.12
C ASP A 134 -10.94 -5.49 -16.86
N ALA A 135 -10.02 -4.51 -16.95
CA ALA A 135 -9.56 -3.75 -15.81
C ALA A 135 -10.68 -2.96 -15.12
N GLU A 136 -11.66 -2.49 -15.87
CA GLU A 136 -12.82 -1.74 -15.33
C GLU A 136 -13.93 -2.64 -14.77
N ASN A 137 -13.82 -3.96 -14.90
CA ASN A 137 -14.81 -4.90 -14.40
C ASN A 137 -14.27 -5.69 -13.22
N PRO A 138 -14.62 -5.33 -11.96
CA PRO A 138 -14.13 -6.03 -10.78
C PRO A 138 -14.41 -7.55 -10.77
N ASP A 139 -15.50 -7.97 -11.39
CA ASP A 139 -15.86 -9.41 -11.45
C ASP A 139 -14.87 -10.23 -12.30
N LYS A 140 -14.08 -9.56 -13.14
CA LYS A 140 -13.07 -10.19 -13.99
C LYS A 140 -11.65 -10.02 -13.50
N TRP A 141 -11.44 -9.38 -12.37
CA TRP A 141 -10.11 -9.23 -11.80
C TRP A 141 -9.49 -10.58 -11.45
N ARG A 142 -8.20 -10.69 -11.70
CA ARG A 142 -7.40 -11.91 -11.48
C ARG A 142 -6.63 -11.88 -10.16
N GLY A 143 -6.77 -10.82 -9.39
CA GLY A 143 -6.11 -10.60 -8.11
C GLY A 143 -7.09 -10.13 -7.04
N LEU A 144 -6.65 -10.23 -5.79
CA LEU A 144 -7.48 -9.91 -4.62
C LEU A 144 -7.64 -8.41 -4.37
N ASN A 145 -6.77 -7.58 -4.93
CA ASN A 145 -6.77 -6.13 -4.75
C ASN A 145 -6.76 -5.71 -3.26
N LEU A 146 -5.96 -6.36 -2.44
CA LEU A 146 -5.89 -6.04 -1.01
C LEU A 146 -5.42 -4.61 -0.75
N LEU A 147 -4.56 -4.04 -1.61
CA LEU A 147 -4.14 -2.66 -1.48
C LEU A 147 -5.32 -1.70 -1.68
N GLY A 148 -6.13 -1.94 -2.69
CA GLY A 148 -7.35 -1.16 -2.92
C GLY A 148 -8.31 -1.20 -1.73
N LYS A 149 -8.49 -2.38 -1.14
CA LYS A 149 -9.28 -2.57 0.08
C LYS A 149 -8.75 -1.73 1.25
N VAL A 150 -7.46 -1.82 1.51
CA VAL A 150 -6.82 -1.07 2.62
C VAL A 150 -6.93 0.44 2.40
N LEU A 151 -6.68 0.93 1.19
CA LEU A 151 -6.82 2.35 0.85
C LEU A 151 -8.25 2.85 1.06
N THR A 152 -9.23 2.06 0.66
CA THR A 152 -10.65 2.39 0.86
C THR A 152 -10.97 2.50 2.36
N GLU A 153 -10.51 1.56 3.17
CA GLU A 153 -10.70 1.58 4.62
C GLU A 153 -10.08 2.83 5.26
N ILE A 154 -8.86 3.19 4.85
CA ILE A 154 -8.17 4.39 5.33
C ILE A 154 -8.94 5.65 4.95
N ARG A 155 -9.38 5.77 3.70
CA ARG A 155 -10.18 6.92 3.26
C ARG A 155 -11.45 7.07 4.09
N GLU A 156 -12.18 5.99 4.33
CA GLU A 156 -13.40 6.02 5.12
C GLU A 156 -13.12 6.38 6.59
N GLU A 157 -12.01 5.93 7.16
CA GLU A 157 -11.59 6.34 8.51
C GLU A 157 -11.30 7.84 8.57
N ILE A 158 -10.61 8.40 7.57
CA ILE A 158 -10.33 9.84 7.51
C ILE A 158 -11.62 10.64 7.42
N LYS A 159 -12.55 10.23 6.56
CA LYS A 159 -13.88 10.88 6.44
C LYS A 159 -14.63 10.87 7.76
N SER A 160 -14.65 9.75 8.47
CA SER A 160 -15.33 9.62 9.76
C SER A 160 -14.70 10.49 10.85
N GLY A 161 -13.34 10.57 10.88
CA GLY A 161 -12.61 11.43 11.81
C GLY A 161 -12.88 12.92 11.59
N ARG A 162 -13.00 13.35 10.34
CA ARG A 162 -13.36 14.74 10.00
C ARG A 162 -14.80 15.05 10.34
N GLY A 163 -15.73 14.11 10.17
CA GLY A 163 -17.14 14.26 10.56
C GLY A 163 -17.34 14.40 12.07
N GLY A 164 -16.47 13.73 12.89
CA GLY A 164 -16.49 13.83 14.34
C GLY A 164 -15.99 15.17 14.88
N ASN A 165 -15.13 15.85 14.16
CA ASN A 165 -14.59 17.17 14.53
C ASN A 165 -15.57 18.33 14.25
N GLY A 166 -16.65 18.08 13.53
CA GLY A 166 -17.70 19.06 13.24
C GLY A 166 -18.78 19.17 14.32
N LEU A 167 -18.71 18.38 15.39
CA LEU A 167 -19.67 18.36 16.50
C LEU A 167 -19.09 18.89 17.82
N GLY A 168 -17.91 19.51 17.73
CA GLY A 168 -17.28 20.16 18.90
C GLY A 168 -17.45 21.66 18.90
#